data_a89635d5b967b7811991bfbedbad7419
#
_entry.id   a89635d5b967b7811991bfbedbad7419
#
_cell.length_a   1.000
_cell.length_b   1.000
_cell.length_c   1.000
_cell.angle_alpha   90.00
_cell.angle_beta   90.00
_cell.angle_gamma   90.00
#
_symmetry.space_group_name_H-M   'P 1'
#
loop_
_entity.id
_entity.type
_entity.pdbx_description
1 polymer ?
#
loop_
_entity_poly.entity_id
_entity_poly.type
_entity_poly.pdbx_seq_one_letter_code
_entity_poly.pdbx_strand_id
1 'polypeptide(L)'
;SYFHASYAASSGKINKAKNIVQVGLKLYPRNLLLNQYKIDLNNEKNISRFDCKKENHIVAEILYITANALSAQSVYFSSNFYLNLAKFLNKNFHSFDILLAENFYKIDNFKKAKKIYKDLSKKGEAFKWYSSKQIARIYVREENNEKAVKLISDVYKDLNFKEIYEIFDYAEFLKNNEKFEK
;
A
#
# COMPACT_ATOMS: atom_id res chain seq x y z
N SER A 1 11.11 -8.78 6.98
CA SER A 1 10.66 -9.85 6.03
C SER A 1 10.81 -9.41 4.55
N TYR A 2 10.24 -8.24 4.15
CA TYR A 2 10.25 -7.79 2.75
C TYR A 2 11.66 -7.67 2.16
N PHE A 3 12.55 -6.91 2.78
CA PHE A 3 13.93 -6.71 2.28
C PHE A 3 14.71 -8.03 2.17
N HIS A 4 14.54 -8.93 3.14
CA HIS A 4 15.17 -10.26 3.12
C HIS A 4 14.63 -11.12 1.97
N ALA A 5 13.31 -11.12 1.73
CA ALA A 5 12.71 -11.83 0.61
C ALA A 5 13.17 -11.25 -0.74
N SER A 6 13.21 -9.93 -0.88
CA SER A 6 13.70 -9.24 -2.08
C SER A 6 15.17 -9.58 -2.38
N TYR A 7 16.03 -9.60 -1.36
CA TYR A 7 17.43 -10.02 -1.51
C TYR A 7 17.55 -11.50 -1.93
N ALA A 8 16.77 -12.40 -1.32
CA ALA A 8 16.77 -13.81 -1.69
C ALA A 8 16.37 -14.00 -3.16
N ALA A 9 15.33 -13.31 -3.61
CA ALA A 9 14.86 -13.37 -5.00
C ALA A 9 15.90 -12.81 -5.99
N SER A 10 16.51 -11.67 -5.67
CA SER A 10 17.57 -11.07 -6.51
C SER A 10 18.82 -11.94 -6.63
N SER A 11 19.02 -12.86 -5.67
CA SER A 11 20.09 -13.87 -5.67
C SER A 11 19.66 -15.19 -6.33
N GLY A 12 18.53 -15.23 -7.07
CA GLY A 12 18.03 -16.42 -7.75
C GLY A 12 17.34 -17.45 -6.82
N LYS A 13 17.22 -17.16 -5.51
CA LYS A 13 16.67 -18.09 -4.51
C LYS A 13 15.15 -17.86 -4.35
N ILE A 14 14.38 -18.04 -5.43
CA ILE A 14 12.95 -17.71 -5.48
C ILE A 14 12.14 -18.49 -4.44
N ASN A 15 12.37 -19.80 -4.27
CA ASN A 15 11.65 -20.61 -3.28
C ASN A 15 11.91 -20.12 -1.84
N LYS A 16 13.14 -19.70 -1.54
CA LYS A 16 13.49 -19.10 -0.25
C LYS A 16 12.75 -17.76 -0.07
N ALA A 17 12.67 -16.93 -1.11
CA ALA A 17 11.91 -15.68 -1.07
C ALA A 17 10.42 -15.93 -0.79
N LYS A 18 9.79 -16.88 -1.49
CA LYS A 18 8.38 -17.28 -1.26
C LYS A 18 8.15 -17.73 0.19
N ASN A 19 9.05 -18.56 0.74
CA ASN A 19 8.94 -19.00 2.13
C ASN A 19 9.05 -17.82 3.14
N ILE A 20 10.02 -16.91 2.94
CA ILE A 20 10.17 -15.73 3.80
C ILE A 20 8.90 -14.85 3.76
N VAL A 21 8.30 -14.64 2.58
CA VAL A 21 7.05 -13.90 2.43
C VAL A 21 5.92 -14.60 3.16
N GLN A 22 5.80 -15.92 3.01
CA GLN A 22 4.75 -16.71 3.69
C GLN A 22 4.85 -16.63 5.21
N VAL A 23 6.06 -16.78 5.76
CA VAL A 23 6.31 -16.62 7.21
C VAL A 23 5.99 -15.20 7.66
N GLY A 24 6.40 -14.18 6.87
CA GLY A 24 6.08 -12.79 7.18
C GLY A 24 4.58 -12.50 7.19
N LEU A 25 3.82 -13.10 6.27
CA LEU A 25 2.36 -12.93 6.21
C LEU A 25 1.61 -13.69 7.30
N LYS A 26 2.17 -14.81 7.84
CA LYS A 26 1.60 -15.44 9.04
C LYS A 26 1.65 -14.52 10.26
N LEU A 27 2.70 -13.70 10.39
CA LEU A 27 2.87 -12.76 11.49
C LEU A 27 2.12 -11.43 11.23
N TYR A 28 2.12 -10.97 9.99
CA TYR A 28 1.57 -9.67 9.56
C TYR A 28 0.71 -9.84 8.31
N PRO A 29 -0.48 -10.46 8.40
CA PRO A 29 -1.28 -10.85 7.25
C PRO A 29 -1.75 -9.67 6.40
N ARG A 30 -1.90 -8.49 7.02
CA ARG A 30 -2.31 -7.25 6.34
C ARG A 30 -1.14 -6.39 5.84
N ASN A 31 0.10 -6.90 5.86
CA ASN A 31 1.25 -6.16 5.36
C ASN A 31 1.17 -5.99 3.84
N LEU A 32 0.91 -4.76 3.41
CA LEU A 32 0.63 -4.43 2.01
C LEU A 32 1.80 -4.76 1.07
N LEU A 33 3.04 -4.48 1.49
CA LEU A 33 4.22 -4.78 0.67
C LEU A 33 4.43 -6.29 0.50
N LEU A 34 4.23 -7.07 1.56
CA LEU A 34 4.37 -8.53 1.51
C LEU A 34 3.25 -9.16 0.67
N ASN A 35 2.01 -8.68 0.79
CA ASN A 35 0.90 -9.15 -0.02
C ASN A 35 1.14 -8.88 -1.51
N GLN A 36 1.56 -7.66 -1.86
CA GLN A 36 1.89 -7.37 -3.26
C GLN A 36 3.08 -8.20 -3.74
N TYR A 37 4.11 -8.38 -2.90
CA TYR A 37 5.28 -9.15 -3.29
C TYR A 37 4.98 -10.65 -3.45
N LYS A 38 4.04 -11.22 -2.66
CA LYS A 38 3.50 -12.56 -2.86
C LYS A 38 2.89 -12.72 -4.26
N ILE A 39 2.06 -11.76 -4.67
CA ILE A 39 1.44 -11.74 -6.00
C ILE A 39 2.51 -11.64 -7.09
N ASP A 40 3.48 -10.73 -6.93
CA ASP A 40 4.57 -10.56 -7.90
C ASP A 40 5.39 -11.84 -8.09
N LEU A 41 5.78 -12.52 -6.98
CA LEU A 41 6.54 -13.77 -7.02
C LEU A 41 5.74 -14.95 -7.63
N ASN A 42 4.43 -14.99 -7.43
CA ASN A 42 3.58 -16.03 -8.01
C ASN A 42 3.37 -15.82 -9.52
N ASN A 43 3.37 -14.57 -9.98
CA ASN A 43 3.28 -14.21 -11.39
C ASN A 43 4.65 -14.14 -12.09
N GLU A 44 5.71 -14.67 -11.44
CA GLU A 44 7.09 -14.69 -11.95
C GLU A 44 7.64 -13.30 -12.30
N LYS A 45 7.03 -12.26 -11.72
CA LYS A 45 7.51 -10.89 -11.88
C LYS A 45 8.66 -10.62 -10.92
N ASN A 46 9.87 -10.55 -11.45
CA ASN A 46 11.03 -10.14 -10.66
C ASN A 46 11.06 -8.60 -10.52
N ILE A 47 10.31 -8.08 -9.57
CA ILE A 47 10.26 -6.65 -9.30
C ILE A 47 11.10 -6.33 -8.06
N SER A 48 12.32 -5.84 -8.29
CA SER A 48 13.14 -5.26 -7.22
C SER A 48 12.71 -3.81 -6.97
N ARG A 49 11.96 -3.59 -5.88
CA ARG A 49 11.57 -2.24 -5.43
C ARG A 49 12.63 -1.62 -4.52
N PHE A 50 13.49 -2.43 -3.94
CA PHE A 50 14.58 -2.02 -3.07
C PHE A 50 15.80 -2.91 -3.31
N ASP A 51 16.95 -2.28 -3.41
CA ASP A 51 18.26 -2.95 -3.56
C ASP A 51 19.23 -2.38 -2.54
N CYS A 52 19.66 -3.20 -1.58
CA CYS A 52 20.58 -2.81 -0.51
C CYS A 52 22.03 -2.53 -1.00
N LYS A 53 22.33 -2.79 -2.27
CA LYS A 53 23.60 -2.43 -2.89
C LYS A 53 23.60 -1.03 -3.49
N LYS A 54 22.43 -0.39 -3.55
CA LYS A 54 22.28 0.97 -4.09
C LYS A 54 22.22 1.97 -2.94
N GLU A 55 23.23 2.81 -2.83
CA GLU A 55 23.33 3.82 -1.77
C GLU A 55 22.11 4.75 -1.72
N ASN A 56 21.60 5.18 -2.89
CA ASN A 56 20.41 6.02 -2.97
C ASN A 56 19.15 5.32 -2.41
N HIS A 57 19.03 3.99 -2.52
CA HIS A 57 17.92 3.25 -1.91
C HIS A 57 18.04 3.19 -0.38
N ILE A 58 19.28 3.06 0.13
CA ILE A 58 19.54 3.07 1.57
C ILE A 58 19.23 4.44 2.16
N VAL A 59 19.71 5.51 1.52
CA VAL A 59 19.42 6.88 1.95
C VAL A 59 17.93 7.16 1.90
N ALA A 60 17.22 6.70 0.85
CA ALA A 60 15.76 6.82 0.75
C ALA A 60 15.05 6.16 1.93
N GLU A 61 15.50 5.00 2.41
CA GLU A 61 14.91 4.31 3.56
C GLU A 61 15.16 5.07 4.85
N ILE A 62 16.35 5.64 5.06
CA ILE A 62 16.65 6.50 6.22
C ILE A 62 15.71 7.70 6.24
N LEU A 63 15.53 8.38 5.10
CA LEU A 63 14.62 9.52 4.98
C LEU A 63 13.15 9.10 5.24
N TYR A 64 12.77 7.89 4.82
CA TYR A 64 11.45 7.34 5.10
C TYR A 64 11.22 7.07 6.59
N ILE A 65 12.20 6.49 7.29
CA ILE A 65 12.14 6.27 8.74
C ILE A 65 11.95 7.61 9.46
N THR A 66 12.71 8.63 9.08
CA THR A 66 12.58 9.99 9.61
C THR A 66 11.18 10.55 9.33
N ALA A 67 10.70 10.43 8.10
CA ALA A 67 9.38 10.89 7.70
C ALA A 67 8.27 10.20 8.50
N ASN A 68 8.40 8.89 8.74
CA ASN A 68 7.44 8.10 9.50
C ASN A 68 7.37 8.57 10.96
N ALA A 69 8.53 8.83 11.59
CA ALA A 69 8.58 9.37 12.95
C ALA A 69 7.92 10.76 13.03
N LEU A 70 8.16 11.64 12.06
CA LEU A 70 7.53 12.96 11.99
C LEU A 70 6.01 12.86 11.76
N SER A 71 5.57 11.93 10.88
CA SER A 71 4.14 11.68 10.66
C SER A 71 3.44 11.20 11.92
N ALA A 72 4.07 10.31 12.68
CA ALA A 72 3.55 9.81 13.95
C ALA A 72 3.37 10.93 14.99
N GLN A 73 4.19 11.98 14.90
CA GLN A 73 4.10 13.19 15.73
C GLN A 73 3.19 14.28 15.13
N SER A 74 2.46 13.96 14.05
CA SER A 74 1.59 14.90 13.32
C SER A 74 2.32 16.07 12.65
N VAL A 75 3.64 15.99 12.48
CA VAL A 75 4.47 16.99 11.77
C VAL A 75 4.45 16.69 10.26
N TYR A 76 3.26 16.72 9.66
CA TYR A 76 3.01 16.25 8.30
C TYR A 76 3.77 17.01 7.22
N PHE A 77 3.99 18.33 7.39
CA PHE A 77 4.72 19.13 6.40
C PHE A 77 6.16 18.64 6.25
N SER A 78 6.88 18.50 7.36
CA SER A 78 8.26 18.00 7.35
C SER A 78 8.33 16.54 6.91
N SER A 79 7.39 15.70 7.37
CA SER A 79 7.26 14.32 6.88
C SER A 79 7.14 14.27 5.36
N ASN A 80 6.25 15.07 4.76
CA ASN A 80 6.05 15.14 3.31
C ASN A 80 7.31 15.61 2.56
N PHE A 81 8.08 16.51 3.14
CA PHE A 81 9.36 16.95 2.57
C PHE A 81 10.34 15.75 2.47
N TYR A 82 10.56 15.02 3.56
CA TYR A 82 11.44 13.84 3.57
C TYR A 82 10.92 12.73 2.66
N LEU A 83 9.60 12.51 2.58
CA LEU A 83 9.00 11.52 1.68
C LEU A 83 9.25 11.86 0.21
N ASN A 84 9.17 13.12 -0.18
CA ASN A 84 9.46 13.52 -1.56
C ASN A 84 10.95 13.33 -1.90
N LEU A 85 11.87 13.60 -0.97
CA LEU A 85 13.28 13.29 -1.15
C LEU A 85 13.53 11.77 -1.26
N ALA A 86 12.93 10.97 -0.38
CA ALA A 86 13.01 9.52 -0.44
C ALA A 86 12.50 8.97 -1.79
N LYS A 87 11.37 9.48 -2.25
CA LYS A 87 10.78 9.12 -3.55
C LYS A 87 11.66 9.55 -4.74
N PHE A 88 12.34 10.69 -4.66
CA PHE A 88 13.29 11.10 -5.68
C PHE A 88 14.46 10.12 -5.79
N LEU A 89 14.96 9.62 -4.66
CA LEU A 89 16.08 8.67 -4.60
C LEU A 89 15.68 7.24 -5.00
N ASN A 90 14.44 6.81 -4.69
CA ASN A 90 13.91 5.51 -5.06
C ASN A 90 12.44 5.58 -5.46
N LYS A 91 12.16 5.78 -6.74
CA LYS A 91 10.80 5.90 -7.31
C LYS A 91 9.97 4.61 -7.25
N ASN A 92 10.61 3.47 -7.02
CA ASN A 92 9.95 2.16 -7.09
C ASN A 92 9.49 1.63 -5.74
N PHE A 93 9.86 2.28 -4.63
CA PHE A 93 9.47 1.85 -3.30
C PHE A 93 8.22 2.58 -2.83
N HIS A 94 7.07 1.97 -3.07
CA HIS A 94 5.74 2.60 -2.94
C HIS A 94 5.29 2.89 -1.49
N SER A 95 6.04 2.45 -0.47
CA SER A 95 5.78 2.85 0.93
C SER A 95 5.81 4.37 1.11
N PHE A 96 6.63 5.07 0.33
CA PHE A 96 6.69 6.53 0.36
C PHE A 96 5.39 7.16 -0.11
N ASP A 97 4.79 6.61 -1.17
CA ASP A 97 3.50 7.08 -1.69
C ASP A 97 2.35 6.81 -0.70
N ILE A 98 2.38 5.67 -0.01
CA ILE A 98 1.39 5.29 0.98
C ILE A 98 1.36 6.33 2.10
N LEU A 99 2.51 6.57 2.75
CA LEU A 99 2.60 7.51 3.88
C LEU A 99 2.31 8.95 3.44
N LEU A 100 2.76 9.34 2.23
CA LEU A 100 2.48 10.67 1.69
C LEU A 100 0.98 10.89 1.47
N ALA A 101 0.26 9.90 0.95
CA ALA A 101 -1.18 9.96 0.77
C ALA A 101 -1.92 9.99 2.13
N GLU A 102 -1.46 9.21 3.11
CA GLU A 102 -2.00 9.21 4.46
C GLU A 102 -1.82 10.56 5.15
N ASN A 103 -0.63 11.19 5.01
CA ASN A 103 -0.38 12.52 5.54
C ASN A 103 -1.33 13.57 4.91
N PHE A 104 -1.52 13.53 3.58
CA PHE A 104 -2.49 14.42 2.93
C PHE A 104 -3.92 14.15 3.38
N TYR A 105 -4.30 12.90 3.63
CA TYR A 105 -5.60 12.56 4.21
C TYR A 105 -5.77 13.15 5.62
N LYS A 106 -4.74 13.09 6.47
CA LYS A 106 -4.77 13.60 7.86
C LYS A 106 -4.94 15.11 7.96
N ILE A 107 -4.49 15.86 6.95
CA ILE A 107 -4.66 17.31 6.85
C ILE A 107 -5.82 17.71 5.93
N ASP A 108 -6.76 16.80 5.68
CA ASP A 108 -7.95 16.97 4.85
C ASP A 108 -7.68 17.42 3.41
N ASN A 109 -6.44 17.25 2.92
CA ASN A 109 -6.10 17.49 1.51
C ASN A 109 -6.49 16.30 0.64
N PHE A 110 -7.81 16.02 0.60
CA PHE A 110 -8.37 14.85 -0.07
C PHE A 110 -8.08 14.82 -1.57
N LYS A 111 -7.95 15.97 -2.21
CA LYS A 111 -7.60 16.05 -3.64
C LYS A 111 -6.22 15.43 -3.90
N LYS A 112 -5.21 15.80 -3.12
CA LYS A 112 -3.85 15.24 -3.25
C LYS A 112 -3.80 13.79 -2.83
N ALA A 113 -4.44 13.41 -1.72
CA ALA A 113 -4.51 12.04 -1.26
C ALA A 113 -5.13 11.11 -2.33
N LYS A 114 -6.30 11.46 -2.87
CA LYS A 114 -6.97 10.70 -3.95
C LYS A 114 -6.09 10.56 -5.19
N LYS A 115 -5.34 11.60 -5.59
CA LYS A 115 -4.43 11.53 -6.73
C LYS A 115 -3.34 10.49 -6.51
N ILE A 116 -2.69 10.51 -5.35
CA ILE A 116 -1.61 9.56 -5.03
C ILE A 116 -2.15 8.14 -4.94
N TYR A 117 -3.30 7.91 -4.27
CA TYR A 117 -3.93 6.60 -4.22
C TYR A 117 -4.32 6.07 -5.60
N LYS A 118 -4.83 6.92 -6.51
CA LYS A 118 -5.12 6.53 -7.91
C LYS A 118 -3.86 6.11 -8.66
N ASP A 119 -2.74 6.77 -8.44
CA ASP A 119 -1.48 6.37 -9.07
C ASP A 119 -0.91 5.10 -8.45
N LEU A 120 -1.04 4.92 -7.13
CA LEU A 120 -0.64 3.71 -6.42
C LEU A 120 -1.47 2.49 -6.85
N SER A 121 -2.77 2.65 -7.10
CA SER A 121 -3.67 1.57 -7.52
C SER A 121 -3.24 0.88 -8.83
N LYS A 122 -2.46 1.55 -9.66
CA LYS A 122 -1.93 1.01 -10.93
C LYS A 122 -0.65 0.18 -10.74
N LYS A 123 -0.10 0.09 -9.51
CA LYS A 123 1.19 -0.52 -9.22
C LYS A 123 1.11 -1.99 -8.82
N GLY A 124 -0.09 -2.53 -8.68
CA GLY A 124 -0.35 -3.94 -8.37
C GLY A 124 -1.70 -4.16 -7.72
N GLU A 125 -2.12 -5.41 -7.64
CA GLU A 125 -3.46 -5.78 -7.22
C GLU A 125 -3.71 -5.50 -5.72
N ALA A 126 -2.74 -5.82 -4.85
CA ALA A 126 -2.85 -5.47 -3.43
C ALA A 126 -2.87 -3.94 -3.22
N PHE A 127 -2.09 -3.19 -4.01
CA PHE A 127 -2.14 -1.72 -3.98
C PHE A 127 -3.46 -1.20 -4.53
N LYS A 128 -4.05 -1.84 -5.56
CA LYS A 128 -5.37 -1.47 -6.10
C LYS A 128 -6.44 -1.58 -5.01
N TRP A 129 -6.49 -2.72 -4.31
CA TRP A 129 -7.45 -2.92 -3.22
C TRP A 129 -7.25 -1.92 -2.08
N TYR A 130 -6.03 -1.80 -1.57
CA TYR A 130 -5.70 -0.84 -0.51
C TYR A 130 -6.10 0.59 -0.88
N SER A 131 -5.67 1.06 -2.04
CA SER A 131 -5.93 2.43 -2.51
C SER A 131 -7.42 2.70 -2.69
N SER A 132 -8.17 1.74 -3.19
CA SER A 132 -9.62 1.87 -3.38
C SER A 132 -10.35 2.00 -2.05
N LYS A 133 -9.94 1.25 -1.02
CA LYS A 133 -10.46 1.42 0.35
C LYS A 133 -10.18 2.83 0.88
N GLN A 134 -8.97 3.36 0.69
CA GLN A 134 -8.65 4.71 1.16
C GLN A 134 -9.42 5.79 0.39
N ILE A 135 -9.60 5.65 -0.92
CA ILE A 135 -10.42 6.57 -1.71
C ILE A 135 -11.89 6.51 -1.29
N ALA A 136 -12.41 5.31 -1.02
CA ALA A 136 -13.77 5.14 -0.53
C ALA A 136 -13.97 5.81 0.84
N ARG A 137 -13.01 5.67 1.77
CA ARG A 137 -13.02 6.40 3.05
C ARG A 137 -13.07 7.92 2.85
N ILE A 138 -12.36 8.45 1.85
CA ILE A 138 -12.42 9.87 1.51
C ILE A 138 -13.82 10.23 0.99
N TYR A 139 -14.42 9.41 0.12
CA TYR A 139 -15.79 9.67 -0.34
C TYR A 139 -16.82 9.66 0.80
N VAL A 140 -16.66 8.75 1.77
CA VAL A 140 -17.53 8.77 2.97
C VAL A 140 -17.35 10.08 3.75
N ARG A 141 -16.12 10.57 3.92
CA ARG A 141 -15.86 11.86 4.57
C ARG A 141 -16.38 13.08 3.77
N GLU A 142 -16.52 12.93 2.46
CA GLU A 142 -17.13 13.91 1.55
C GLU A 142 -18.67 13.69 1.44
N GLU A 143 -19.28 12.90 2.33
CA GLU A 143 -20.72 12.56 2.37
C GLU A 143 -21.24 11.91 1.07
N ASN A 144 -20.37 11.25 0.31
CA ASN A 144 -20.70 10.61 -0.95
C ASN A 144 -20.64 9.07 -0.84
N ASN A 145 -21.51 8.52 0.03
CA ASN A 145 -21.54 7.09 0.36
C ASN A 145 -21.85 6.20 -0.86
N GLU A 146 -22.73 6.64 -1.76
CA GLU A 146 -23.04 5.86 -2.97
C GLU A 146 -21.81 5.63 -3.84
N LYS A 147 -21.03 6.69 -4.04
CA LYS A 147 -19.80 6.61 -4.82
C LYS A 147 -18.74 5.76 -4.14
N ALA A 148 -18.67 5.81 -2.81
CA ALA A 148 -17.78 4.97 -2.01
C ALA A 148 -18.13 3.49 -2.15
N VAL A 149 -19.41 3.13 -1.97
CA VAL A 149 -19.91 1.76 -2.09
C VAL A 149 -19.73 1.23 -3.51
N LYS A 150 -20.07 2.04 -4.53
CA LYS A 150 -19.86 1.65 -5.93
C LYS A 150 -18.40 1.34 -6.21
N LEU A 151 -17.47 2.23 -5.83
CA LEU A 151 -16.04 2.03 -6.04
C LEU A 151 -15.54 0.72 -5.42
N ILE A 152 -15.89 0.47 -4.16
CA ILE A 152 -15.44 -0.74 -3.44
C ILE A 152 -16.03 -1.99 -4.06
N SER A 153 -17.33 -1.98 -4.42
CA SER A 153 -18.00 -3.11 -5.03
C SER A 153 -17.43 -3.46 -6.40
N ASP A 154 -17.17 -2.44 -7.23
CA ASP A 154 -16.59 -2.65 -8.57
C ASP A 154 -15.18 -3.23 -8.45
N VAL A 155 -14.34 -2.66 -7.59
CA VAL A 155 -12.97 -3.17 -7.41
C VAL A 155 -12.96 -4.56 -6.78
N TYR A 156 -13.84 -4.85 -5.81
CA TYR A 156 -13.94 -6.18 -5.19
C TYR A 156 -14.33 -7.26 -6.19
N LYS A 157 -15.27 -6.97 -7.13
CA LYS A 157 -15.66 -7.90 -8.21
C LYS A 157 -14.47 -8.24 -9.11
N ASP A 158 -13.63 -7.24 -9.41
CA ASP A 158 -12.47 -7.35 -10.30
C ASP A 158 -11.22 -8.00 -9.65
N LEU A 159 -11.23 -8.26 -8.35
CA LEU A 159 -10.10 -8.91 -7.69
C LEU A 159 -9.99 -10.37 -8.14
N ASN A 160 -8.84 -10.72 -8.72
CA ASN A 160 -8.51 -12.12 -9.06
C ASN A 160 -8.23 -12.97 -7.81
N PHE A 161 -7.92 -12.33 -6.71
CA PHE A 161 -7.49 -12.95 -5.49
C PHE A 161 -8.27 -12.39 -4.29
N LYS A 162 -9.11 -13.25 -3.68
CA LYS A 162 -9.94 -12.90 -2.52
C LYS A 162 -9.59 -13.81 -1.36
N GLU A 163 -8.74 -13.32 -0.46
CA GLU A 163 -8.50 -14.00 0.81
C GLU A 163 -9.51 -13.53 1.88
N ILE A 164 -9.46 -14.15 3.04
CA ILE A 164 -10.39 -13.87 4.15
C ILE A 164 -10.41 -12.38 4.55
N TYR A 165 -9.27 -11.70 4.41
CA TYR A 165 -9.16 -10.30 4.79
C TYR A 165 -9.82 -9.34 3.80
N GLU A 166 -9.77 -9.62 2.50
CA GLU A 166 -10.47 -8.84 1.48
C GLU A 166 -11.98 -9.01 1.62
N ILE A 167 -12.44 -10.24 1.89
CA ILE A 167 -13.85 -10.56 2.13
C ILE A 167 -14.34 -9.80 3.37
N PHE A 168 -13.59 -9.87 4.47
CA PHE A 168 -13.93 -9.21 5.72
C PHE A 168 -13.99 -7.68 5.55
N ASP A 169 -12.95 -7.08 4.93
CA ASP A 169 -12.88 -5.64 4.70
C ASP A 169 -14.04 -5.14 3.82
N TYR A 170 -14.45 -5.95 2.82
CA TYR A 170 -15.59 -5.63 1.97
C TYR A 170 -16.90 -5.68 2.75
N ALA A 171 -17.13 -6.77 3.49
CA ALA A 171 -18.35 -6.94 4.30
C ALA A 171 -18.46 -5.85 5.39
N GLU A 172 -17.37 -5.54 6.09
CA GLU A 172 -17.31 -4.48 7.09
C GLU A 172 -17.61 -3.11 6.47
N PHE A 173 -17.05 -2.83 5.28
CA PHE A 173 -17.31 -1.57 4.60
C PHE A 173 -18.80 -1.41 4.23
N LEU A 174 -19.42 -2.45 3.68
CA LEU A 174 -20.85 -2.43 3.35
C LEU A 174 -21.72 -2.25 4.60
N LYS A 175 -21.40 -2.99 5.66
CA LYS A 175 -22.08 -2.87 6.96
C LYS A 175 -22.07 -1.43 7.47
N ASN A 176 -20.92 -0.79 7.48
CA ASN A 176 -20.76 0.54 8.03
C ASN A 176 -21.36 1.66 7.17
N ASN A 177 -21.75 1.36 5.92
CA ASN A 177 -22.37 2.31 5.01
C ASN A 177 -23.85 1.95 4.68
N GLU A 178 -24.50 1.15 5.54
CA GLU A 178 -25.95 0.82 5.52
C GLU A 178 -26.44 0.19 4.19
N LYS A 179 -25.59 -0.47 3.45
CA LYS A 179 -25.97 -1.20 2.22
C LYS A 179 -26.08 -2.71 2.49
N PHE A 180 -26.98 -3.07 3.44
CA PHE A 180 -27.54 -4.43 3.47
C PHE A 180 -28.74 -4.46 2.54
N GLU A 181 -28.68 -5.28 1.48
CA GLU A 181 -29.91 -5.75 0.88
C GLU A 181 -30.65 -6.60 1.91
N LYS A 182 -31.91 -6.25 2.13
CA LYS A 182 -32.84 -6.99 2.99
C LYS A 182 -33.15 -8.35 2.35
#